data_ec5d973ba6454c85e9df9b666f129174
#
_entry.id   ec5d973ba6454c85e9df9b666f129174
#
_cell.length_a   1.000
_cell.length_b   1.000
_cell.length_c   1.000
_cell.angle_alpha   90.00
_cell.angle_beta   90.00
_cell.angle_gamma   90.00
#
_symmetry.space_group_name_H-M   'P 1'
#
loop_
_entity.id
_entity.type
_entity.pdbx_description
1 polymer ?
#
loop_
_entity_poly.entity_id
_entity_poly.type
_entity_poly.pdbx_seq_one_letter_code
_entity_poly.pdbx_strand_id
1 'polypeptide(L)'
;QMFASVQQQFHVKAMEKDISLNLFDTDLHAMCDAKWTVEALGNIVDNAIKYTSCGGNVQIKAEQYSFFVKIDIIDDGIGIEKEEIPKIFGRFYRSLSVADQPGVGIGLFLAREIIQAQKGYIKVTSKRGKGSTFSVFLPIAKKE
;
A
#
# COMPACT_ATOMS: atom_id res chain seq x y z
N GLN A 1 5.78 14.64 1.75
CA GLN A 1 4.95 15.20 0.70
C GLN A 1 4.20 14.15 -0.11
N MET A 2 4.85 13.03 -0.40
CA MET A 2 4.16 11.93 -1.07
C MET A 2 2.99 11.42 -0.23
N PHE A 3 3.18 11.32 1.09
CA PHE A 3 2.11 10.87 1.98
C PHE A 3 0.95 11.87 1.99
N ALA A 4 1.24 13.17 1.98
CA ALA A 4 0.19 14.19 1.93
C ALA A 4 -0.65 14.06 0.65
N SER A 5 -0.01 13.78 -0.48
CA SER A 5 -0.71 13.57 -1.76
C SER A 5 -1.62 12.34 -1.70
N VAL A 6 -1.13 11.26 -1.10
CA VAL A 6 -1.93 10.04 -0.94
C VAL A 6 -3.12 10.31 -0.02
N GLN A 7 -2.91 11.01 1.09
CA GLN A 7 -4.00 11.33 2.00
C GLN A 7 -5.07 12.18 1.33
N GLN A 8 -4.66 13.20 0.58
CA GLN A 8 -5.59 14.05 -0.13
C GLN A 8 -6.43 13.24 -1.12
N GLN A 9 -5.80 12.32 -1.82
CA GLN A 9 -6.47 11.51 -2.84
C GLN A 9 -7.49 10.55 -2.24
N PHE A 10 -7.23 9.98 -1.07
CA PHE A 10 -8.06 8.92 -0.49
C PHE A 10 -8.85 9.34 0.74
N HIS A 11 -8.75 10.61 1.14
CA HIS A 11 -9.45 11.12 2.32
C HIS A 11 -10.97 10.89 2.25
N VAL A 12 -11.59 11.24 1.13
CA VAL A 12 -13.04 11.10 0.95
C VAL A 12 -13.46 9.64 0.98
N LYS A 13 -12.71 8.78 0.28
CA LYS A 13 -13.00 7.34 0.25
C LYS A 13 -12.96 6.72 1.64
N ALA A 14 -11.95 7.09 2.43
CA ALA A 14 -11.83 6.61 3.80
C ALA A 14 -12.99 7.11 4.65
N MET A 15 -13.35 8.38 4.53
CA MET A 15 -14.47 8.95 5.28
C MET A 15 -15.79 8.26 4.94
N GLU A 16 -16.03 7.97 3.68
CA GLU A 16 -17.26 7.31 3.25
C GLU A 16 -17.42 5.92 3.87
N LYS A 17 -16.31 5.27 4.17
CA LYS A 17 -16.32 3.95 4.80
C LYS A 17 -16.05 4.02 6.31
N ASP A 18 -15.98 5.22 6.87
CA ASP A 18 -15.67 5.45 8.29
C ASP A 18 -14.36 4.79 8.71
N ILE A 19 -13.35 4.92 7.87
CA ILE A 19 -12.02 4.37 8.13
C ILE A 19 -11.09 5.50 8.55
N SER A 20 -10.34 5.29 9.63
CA SER A 20 -9.29 6.20 10.05
C SER A 20 -8.07 5.98 9.19
N LEU A 21 -7.70 6.98 8.40
CA LEU A 21 -6.50 6.95 7.58
C LEU A 21 -5.44 7.82 8.23
N ASN A 22 -4.44 7.19 8.83
CA ASN A 22 -3.40 7.87 9.60
C ASN A 22 -2.06 7.79 8.89
N LEU A 23 -1.46 8.94 8.61
CA LEU A 23 -0.16 9.03 7.97
C LEU A 23 0.83 9.65 8.96
N PHE A 24 1.96 8.99 9.10
CA PHE A 24 3.02 9.48 9.97
C PHE A 24 4.00 10.28 9.13
N ASP A 25 4.08 11.58 9.38
CA ASP A 25 4.98 12.47 8.67
C ASP A 25 6.42 11.99 8.80
N THR A 26 7.17 12.15 7.71
CA THR A 26 8.57 11.79 7.70
C THR A 26 9.35 12.77 6.81
N ASP A 27 10.58 13.03 7.21
CA ASP A 27 11.54 13.78 6.38
C ASP A 27 12.52 12.85 5.68
N LEU A 28 12.25 11.53 5.70
CA LEU A 28 13.07 10.57 4.99
C LEU A 28 12.93 10.75 3.48
N HIS A 29 14.01 10.50 2.78
CA HIS A 29 14.07 10.62 1.32
C HIS A 29 14.54 9.32 0.71
N ALA A 30 13.85 8.89 -0.33
CA ALA A 30 14.22 7.72 -1.12
C ALA A 30 14.55 8.16 -2.54
N MET A 31 15.35 7.36 -3.22
CA MET A 31 15.61 7.57 -4.63
C MET A 31 14.45 6.98 -5.42
N CYS A 32 13.54 7.84 -5.86
CA CYS A 32 12.34 7.39 -6.55
C CYS A 32 11.74 8.52 -7.39
N ASP A 33 10.90 8.14 -8.34
CA ASP A 33 10.07 9.07 -9.07
C ASP A 33 8.84 9.35 -8.21
N ALA A 34 8.72 10.58 -7.73
CA ALA A 34 7.66 10.95 -6.79
C ALA A 34 6.27 10.71 -7.37
N LYS A 35 6.05 11.07 -8.63
CA LYS A 35 4.73 10.94 -9.27
C LYS A 35 4.31 9.48 -9.39
N TRP A 36 5.18 8.62 -9.88
CA TRP A 36 4.88 7.20 -10.03
C TRP A 36 4.80 6.50 -8.68
N THR A 37 5.62 6.91 -7.72
CA THR A 37 5.57 6.35 -6.38
C THR A 37 4.24 6.68 -5.69
N VAL A 38 3.75 7.92 -5.83
CA VAL A 38 2.43 8.28 -5.31
C VAL A 38 1.34 7.40 -5.93
N GLU A 39 1.45 7.12 -7.23
CA GLU A 39 0.50 6.23 -7.91
C GLU A 39 0.52 4.82 -7.32
N ALA A 40 1.73 4.27 -7.11
CA ALA A 40 1.88 2.95 -6.51
C ALA A 40 1.34 2.89 -5.09
N LEU A 41 1.71 3.86 -4.25
CA LEU A 41 1.23 3.93 -2.87
C LEU A 41 -0.29 4.09 -2.85
N GLY A 42 -0.83 4.90 -3.74
CA GLY A 42 -2.27 5.09 -3.86
C GLY A 42 -3.01 3.80 -4.17
N ASN A 43 -2.46 2.97 -5.06
CA ASN A 43 -3.07 1.68 -5.39
C ASN A 43 -3.08 0.75 -4.18
N ILE A 44 -2.03 0.77 -3.38
CA ILE A 44 -1.95 -0.06 -2.18
C ILE A 44 -2.93 0.45 -1.11
N VAL A 45 -3.00 1.77 -0.93
CA VAL A 45 -3.93 2.38 0.04
C VAL A 45 -5.38 2.11 -0.36
N ASP A 46 -5.70 2.23 -1.65
CA ASP A 46 -7.04 1.93 -2.16
C ASP A 46 -7.43 0.49 -1.81
N ASN A 47 -6.50 -0.42 -2.03
CA ASN A 47 -6.69 -1.83 -1.70
C ASN A 47 -6.93 -2.03 -0.20
N ALA A 48 -6.14 -1.34 0.63
CA ALA A 48 -6.29 -1.42 2.09
C ALA A 48 -7.68 -0.93 2.53
N ILE A 49 -8.15 0.17 1.95
CA ILE A 49 -9.48 0.70 2.26
C ILE A 49 -10.57 -0.29 1.87
N LYS A 50 -10.45 -0.91 0.69
CA LYS A 50 -11.42 -1.90 0.23
C LYS A 50 -11.53 -3.09 1.17
N TYR A 51 -10.42 -3.55 1.71
CA TYR A 51 -10.36 -4.76 2.53
C TYR A 51 -10.60 -4.49 4.01
N THR A 52 -10.71 -3.23 4.43
CA THR A 52 -10.94 -2.85 5.81
C THR A 52 -12.43 -2.57 6.02
N SER A 53 -12.99 -3.10 7.11
CA SER A 53 -14.41 -2.88 7.45
C SER A 53 -14.64 -1.46 7.93
N CYS A 54 -15.90 -1.02 7.89
CA CYS A 54 -16.29 0.28 8.44
C CYS A 54 -15.81 0.39 9.89
N GLY A 55 -15.24 1.53 10.25
CA GLY A 55 -14.70 1.77 11.58
C GLY A 55 -13.27 1.29 11.76
N GLY A 56 -12.65 0.70 10.73
CA GLY A 56 -11.29 0.19 10.83
C GLY A 56 -10.23 1.26 10.65
N ASN A 57 -8.98 0.83 10.58
CA ASN A 57 -7.82 1.72 10.54
C ASN A 57 -6.87 1.34 9.40
N VAL A 58 -6.33 2.35 8.73
CA VAL A 58 -5.24 2.22 7.78
C VAL A 58 -4.15 3.20 8.19
N GLN A 59 -2.91 2.72 8.31
CA GLN A 59 -1.77 3.55 8.71
C GLN A 59 -0.69 3.48 7.63
N ILE A 60 -0.03 4.60 7.40
CA ILE A 60 1.13 4.68 6.52
C ILE A 60 2.29 5.26 7.32
N LYS A 61 3.41 4.55 7.36
CA LYS A 61 4.60 5.02 8.06
C LYS A 61 5.85 4.60 7.31
N ALA A 62 6.97 5.26 7.58
CA ALA A 62 8.24 4.99 6.93
C ALA A 62 9.36 4.84 7.93
N GLU A 63 10.31 3.94 7.62
CA GLU A 63 11.54 3.75 8.38
C GLU A 63 12.72 3.71 7.42
N GLN A 64 13.86 4.22 7.88
CA GLN A 64 15.09 4.17 7.10
C GLN A 64 15.97 3.03 7.59
N TYR A 65 16.45 2.24 6.62
CA TYR A 65 17.47 1.21 6.85
C TYR A 65 18.75 1.62 6.15
N SER A 66 19.80 0.79 6.23
CA SER A 66 21.11 1.13 5.69
C SER A 66 21.09 1.44 4.19
N PHE A 67 20.28 0.71 3.41
CA PHE A 67 20.31 0.81 1.94
C PHE A 67 18.97 1.18 1.34
N PHE A 68 17.92 1.28 2.13
CA PHE A 68 16.58 1.55 1.60
C PHE A 68 15.70 2.21 2.65
N VAL A 69 14.62 2.80 2.15
CA VAL A 69 13.51 3.27 2.99
C VAL A 69 12.39 2.25 2.86
N LYS A 70 11.81 1.86 3.98
CA LYS A 70 10.65 0.96 4.00
C LYS A 70 9.41 1.78 4.32
N ILE A 71 8.40 1.69 3.47
CA ILE A 71 7.11 2.33 3.67
C ILE A 71 6.09 1.24 3.93
N ASP A 72 5.50 1.25 5.11
CA ASP A 72 4.49 0.26 5.51
C ASP A 72 3.10 0.86 5.38
N ILE A 73 2.22 0.14 4.69
CA ILE A 73 0.79 0.43 4.65
C ILE A 73 0.11 -0.70 5.42
N ILE A 74 -0.43 -0.37 6.59
CA ILE A 74 -0.93 -1.34 7.57
C ILE A 74 -2.44 -1.18 7.69
N ASP A 75 -3.20 -2.24 7.47
CA ASP A 75 -4.64 -2.24 7.70
C ASP A 75 -5.02 -3.32 8.72
N ASP A 76 -6.14 -3.10 9.41
CA ASP A 76 -6.72 -4.06 10.33
C ASP A 76 -7.94 -4.75 9.72
N GLY A 77 -7.89 -4.97 8.41
CA GLY A 77 -8.98 -5.56 7.65
C GLY A 77 -9.07 -7.08 7.74
N ILE A 78 -9.67 -7.66 6.73
CA ILE A 78 -9.95 -9.11 6.71
C ILE A 78 -8.70 -9.98 6.59
N GLY A 79 -7.58 -9.39 6.18
CA GLY A 79 -6.36 -10.16 5.91
C GLY A 79 -6.46 -10.94 4.61
N ILE A 80 -5.40 -11.66 4.29
CA ILE A 80 -5.28 -12.42 3.04
C ILE A 80 -4.93 -13.85 3.40
N GLU A 81 -5.63 -14.80 2.79
CA GLU A 81 -5.30 -16.22 2.98
C GLU A 81 -3.87 -16.48 2.51
N LYS A 82 -3.16 -17.33 3.23
CA LYS A 82 -1.76 -17.64 2.94
C LYS A 82 -1.57 -18.11 1.49
N GLU A 83 -2.51 -18.90 1.00
CA GLU A 83 -2.45 -19.46 -0.36
C GLU A 83 -2.64 -18.38 -1.43
N GLU A 84 -3.29 -17.27 -1.10
CA GLU A 84 -3.55 -16.20 -2.05
C GLU A 84 -2.41 -15.18 -2.12
N ILE A 85 -1.58 -15.08 -1.08
CA ILE A 85 -0.51 -14.06 -1.03
C ILE A 85 0.37 -14.09 -2.28
N PRO A 86 0.85 -15.23 -2.77
CA PRO A 86 1.68 -15.24 -3.99
C PRO A 86 0.95 -14.79 -5.26
N LYS A 87 -0.38 -14.71 -5.23
CA LYS A 87 -1.20 -14.43 -6.40
C LYS A 87 -1.73 -13.00 -6.45
N ILE A 88 -1.67 -12.25 -5.34
CA ILE A 88 -2.36 -10.96 -5.25
C ILE A 88 -1.82 -9.89 -6.20
N PHE A 89 -0.59 -10.04 -6.67
CA PHE A 89 0.01 -9.12 -7.63
C PHE A 89 -0.24 -9.52 -9.09
N GLY A 90 -0.99 -10.60 -9.31
CA GLY A 90 -1.33 -11.03 -10.66
C GLY A 90 -2.28 -10.04 -11.31
N ARG A 91 -2.13 -9.86 -12.64
CA ARG A 91 -3.02 -9.00 -13.39
C ARG A 91 -4.44 -9.56 -13.33
N PHE A 92 -5.40 -8.70 -13.01
CA PHE A 92 -6.82 -9.01 -12.87
C PHE A 92 -7.15 -9.99 -11.74
N TYR A 93 -6.19 -10.27 -10.86
CA TYR A 93 -6.47 -11.12 -9.71
C TYR A 93 -7.41 -10.40 -8.73
N ARG A 94 -8.40 -11.12 -8.23
CA ARG A 94 -9.29 -10.64 -7.16
C ARG A 94 -9.55 -11.79 -6.20
N SER A 95 -9.43 -11.50 -4.90
CA SER A 95 -9.78 -12.49 -3.88
C SER A 95 -11.27 -12.79 -3.92
N LEU A 96 -11.65 -14.04 -3.69
CA LEU A 96 -13.05 -14.43 -3.60
C LEU A 96 -13.79 -13.67 -2.50
N SER A 97 -13.09 -13.27 -1.43
CA SER A 97 -13.67 -12.53 -0.32
C SER A 97 -14.16 -11.14 -0.73
N VAL A 98 -13.62 -10.58 -1.80
CA VAL A 98 -13.96 -9.21 -2.25
C VAL A 98 -14.25 -9.16 -3.74
N ALA A 99 -14.64 -10.29 -4.33
CA ALA A 99 -14.89 -10.37 -5.78
C ALA A 99 -16.00 -9.43 -6.24
N ASP A 100 -16.92 -9.06 -5.37
CA ASP A 100 -18.01 -8.13 -5.67
C ASP A 100 -17.64 -6.66 -5.45
N GLN A 101 -16.44 -6.37 -4.96
CA GLN A 101 -15.99 -4.99 -4.79
C GLN A 101 -15.66 -4.37 -6.16
N PRO A 102 -15.87 -3.06 -6.34
CA PRO A 102 -15.52 -2.40 -7.59
C PRO A 102 -14.01 -2.44 -7.86
N GLY A 103 -13.67 -2.47 -9.13
CA GLY A 103 -12.28 -2.48 -9.57
C GLY A 103 -12.02 -3.62 -10.55
N VAL A 104 -10.94 -3.51 -11.30
CA VAL A 104 -10.60 -4.49 -12.33
C VAL A 104 -9.43 -5.39 -11.95
N GLY A 105 -8.89 -5.27 -10.73
CA GLY A 105 -7.86 -6.16 -10.24
C GLY A 105 -6.46 -5.91 -10.80
N ILE A 106 -6.17 -4.68 -11.24
CA ILE A 106 -4.85 -4.33 -11.76
C ILE A 106 -4.04 -3.42 -10.85
N GLY A 107 -4.65 -2.88 -9.78
CA GLY A 107 -3.99 -1.90 -8.92
C GLY A 107 -2.70 -2.40 -8.28
N LEU A 108 -2.73 -3.57 -7.65
CA LEU A 108 -1.54 -4.13 -7.02
C LEU A 108 -0.50 -4.57 -8.05
N PHE A 109 -0.93 -5.10 -9.19
CA PHE A 109 -0.03 -5.43 -10.29
C PHE A 109 0.76 -4.18 -10.72
N LEU A 110 0.04 -3.08 -10.96
CA LEU A 110 0.68 -1.82 -11.36
C LEU A 110 1.60 -1.29 -10.27
N ALA A 111 1.18 -1.35 -9.01
CA ALA A 111 2.02 -0.90 -7.90
C ALA A 111 3.35 -1.62 -7.90
N ARG A 112 3.34 -2.94 -8.02
CA ARG A 112 4.59 -3.72 -8.03
C ARG A 112 5.45 -3.38 -9.24
N GLU A 113 4.84 -3.24 -10.43
CA GLU A 113 5.58 -2.86 -11.63
C GLU A 113 6.28 -1.51 -11.45
N ILE A 114 5.58 -0.52 -10.88
CA ILE A 114 6.14 0.81 -10.64
C ILE A 114 7.32 0.75 -9.67
N ILE A 115 7.16 0.01 -8.58
CA ILE A 115 8.21 -0.08 -7.55
C ILE A 115 9.42 -0.86 -8.07
N GLN A 116 9.20 -1.96 -8.79
CA GLN A 116 10.29 -2.75 -9.35
C GLN A 116 11.06 -1.98 -10.41
N ALA A 117 10.37 -1.14 -11.20
CA ALA A 117 11.03 -0.29 -12.19
C ALA A 117 11.98 0.72 -11.55
N GLN A 118 11.78 1.05 -10.28
CA GLN A 118 12.65 1.95 -9.53
C GLN A 118 13.65 1.19 -8.64
N LYS A 119 13.83 -0.10 -8.92
CA LYS A 119 14.76 -0.99 -8.20
C LYS A 119 14.37 -1.23 -6.75
N GLY A 120 13.09 -1.06 -6.46
CA GLY A 120 12.53 -1.42 -5.17
C GLY A 120 11.76 -2.73 -5.25
N TYR A 121 11.10 -3.09 -4.16
CA TYR A 121 10.23 -4.26 -4.15
C TYR A 121 9.14 -4.09 -3.09
N ILE A 122 8.12 -4.95 -3.15
CA ILE A 122 7.01 -4.96 -2.22
C ILE A 122 6.95 -6.31 -1.52
N LYS A 123 6.81 -6.29 -0.20
CA LYS A 123 6.63 -7.48 0.61
C LYS A 123 5.27 -7.39 1.30
N VAL A 124 4.60 -8.52 1.43
CA VAL A 124 3.28 -8.58 2.09
C VAL A 124 3.36 -9.54 3.26
N THR A 125 2.87 -9.08 4.40
CA THR A 125 2.66 -9.90 5.59
C THR A 125 1.19 -9.79 5.95
N SER A 126 0.50 -10.90 6.08
CA SER A 126 -0.93 -10.89 6.35
C SER A 126 -1.35 -12.10 7.13
N LYS A 127 -2.43 -11.95 7.89
CA LYS A 127 -3.06 -13.04 8.60
C LYS A 127 -4.57 -12.84 8.52
N ARG A 128 -5.27 -13.87 8.06
CA ARG A 128 -6.72 -13.81 7.93
C ARG A 128 -7.36 -13.45 9.27
N GLY A 129 -8.23 -12.44 9.23
CA GLY A 129 -8.92 -11.93 10.41
C GLY A 129 -8.15 -10.90 11.22
N LYS A 130 -6.89 -10.60 10.86
CA LYS A 130 -6.06 -9.67 11.62
C LYS A 130 -5.56 -8.49 10.81
N GLY A 131 -5.67 -8.55 9.49
CA GLY A 131 -5.23 -7.47 8.62
C GLY A 131 -3.98 -7.78 7.85
N SER A 132 -3.46 -6.78 7.16
CA SER A 132 -2.32 -6.92 6.25
C SER A 132 -1.35 -5.76 6.41
N THR A 133 -0.08 -6.03 6.12
CA THR A 133 0.95 -5.01 6.00
C THR A 133 1.63 -5.17 4.66
N PHE A 134 1.54 -4.13 3.84
CA PHE A 134 2.27 -4.04 2.58
C PHE A 134 3.48 -3.16 2.81
N SER A 135 4.67 -3.70 2.62
CA SER A 135 5.92 -2.98 2.83
C SER A 135 6.56 -2.68 1.49
N VAL A 136 6.73 -1.40 1.19
CA VAL A 136 7.36 -0.93 -0.04
C VAL A 136 8.78 -0.53 0.29
N PHE A 137 9.74 -1.10 -0.45
CA PHE A 137 11.17 -0.83 -0.23
C PHE A 137 11.71 -0.05 -1.42
N LEU A 138 12.30 1.11 -1.15
CA LEU A 138 12.89 1.97 -2.17
C LEU A 138 14.33 2.29 -1.80
N PRO A 139 15.26 2.39 -2.79
CA PRO A 139 16.63 2.76 -2.49
C PRO A 139 16.69 4.13 -1.83
N ILE A 140 17.64 4.32 -0.92
CA ILE A 140 17.87 5.65 -0.36
C ILE A 140 18.65 6.50 -1.34
N ALA A 141 18.43 7.83 -1.26
CA ALA A 141 19.19 8.76 -2.07
C ALA A 141 20.65 8.73 -1.61
N LYS A 142 21.59 8.59 -2.56
CA LYS A 142 23.01 8.64 -2.24
C LYS A 142 23.42 10.06 -1.94
N LYS A 143 24.18 10.24 -0.86
CA LYS A 143 24.89 11.48 -0.64
C LYS A 143 26.22 11.40 -1.37
N GLU A 144 26.49 12.40 -2.13
CA GLU A 144 27.80 12.52 -2.79
C GLU A 144 28.70 13.46 -2.03
#